data_dc3f6bed63e6ad29c4b562fabb967cc5
#
_entry.id   dc3f6bed63e6ad29c4b562fabb967cc5
#
_cell.length_a   1.000
_cell.length_b   1.000
_cell.length_c   1.000
_cell.angle_alpha   90.00
_cell.angle_beta   90.00
_cell.angle_gamma   90.00
#
_symmetry.space_group_name_H-M   'P 1'
#
loop_
_entity.id
_entity.type
_entity.pdbx_description
1 polymer ?
#
loop_
_entity_poly.entity_id
_entity_poly.type
_entity_poly.pdbx_seq_one_letter_code
_entity_poly.pdbx_strand_id
1 'polypeptide(L)'
;MKVRPRQQKTRKPPTVALPARTPPSPALSQQVLRTDVAGMPLEWIDYKEAVRLYHMEQVAYTCGSLLFRLRGGTNAKSGERTVVDVSSIVATIGHSSNPGTLRHDYVPPLNNETLFKRDAYLCMYCGLRFPTQQLSRDHVRPFCRGGEDVWTNVVTACRRCNNAKASRSPEEAGMQLLAVPFTPTYAEYIYLKGRRVLADQMAYLLAHFPRSSPLHQRLRLWLQ
;
A
#
# COMPACT_ATOMS: atom_id res chain seq x y z
N MET A 1 -54.29 -51.28 31.11
CA MET A 1 -52.86 -51.14 30.80
C MET A 1 -52.70 -50.37 29.49
N LYS A 2 -52.30 -49.10 29.55
CA LYS A 2 -52.06 -48.28 28.36
C LYS A 2 -50.55 -48.20 28.12
N VAL A 3 -50.14 -48.80 26.97
CA VAL A 3 -48.73 -48.78 26.54
C VAL A 3 -48.45 -47.42 25.85
N ARG A 4 -47.45 -46.65 26.35
CA ARG A 4 -47.00 -45.42 25.76
C ARG A 4 -46.00 -45.71 24.61
N PRO A 5 -46.10 -45.03 23.46
CA PRO A 5 -45.14 -45.22 22.40
C PRO A 5 -43.79 -44.54 22.70
N ARG A 6 -42.72 -45.26 22.38
CA ARG A 6 -41.31 -44.86 22.55
C ARG A 6 -40.93 -43.85 21.47
N GLN A 7 -40.63 -42.61 21.87
CA GLN A 7 -40.11 -41.58 20.94
C GLN A 7 -38.70 -41.95 20.45
N GLN A 8 -38.53 -42.14 19.18
CA GLN A 8 -37.24 -42.26 18.50
C GLN A 8 -36.57 -40.89 18.45
N LYS A 9 -35.40 -40.71 19.11
CA LYS A 9 -34.53 -39.54 18.98
C LYS A 9 -33.84 -39.62 17.61
N THR A 10 -34.22 -38.76 16.70
CA THR A 10 -33.50 -38.54 15.43
C THR A 10 -32.13 -37.90 15.72
N ARG A 11 -31.07 -38.64 15.46
CA ARG A 11 -29.71 -38.13 15.50
C ARG A 11 -29.51 -37.18 14.32
N LYS A 12 -29.18 -35.89 14.60
CA LYS A 12 -28.68 -34.94 13.59
C LYS A 12 -27.38 -35.49 12.97
N PRO A 13 -27.24 -35.39 11.64
CA PRO A 13 -25.99 -35.79 10.97
C PRO A 13 -24.84 -34.91 11.46
N PRO A 14 -23.61 -35.43 11.52
CA PRO A 14 -22.44 -34.64 11.93
C PRO A 14 -22.19 -33.50 10.93
N THR A 15 -22.14 -32.28 11.42
CA THR A 15 -21.72 -31.11 10.64
C THR A 15 -20.22 -31.27 10.34
N VAL A 16 -19.90 -31.58 9.08
CA VAL A 16 -18.51 -31.59 8.61
C VAL A 16 -18.03 -30.14 8.62
N ALA A 17 -17.22 -29.78 9.59
CA ALA A 17 -16.55 -28.50 9.61
C ALA A 17 -15.59 -28.41 8.41
N LEU A 18 -15.84 -27.45 7.52
CA LEU A 18 -14.90 -27.12 6.47
C LEU A 18 -13.54 -26.74 7.11
N PRO A 19 -12.42 -27.26 6.58
CA PRO A 19 -11.11 -26.92 7.14
C PRO A 19 -10.93 -25.42 7.10
N ALA A 20 -10.60 -24.84 8.25
CA ALA A 20 -10.25 -23.42 8.37
C ALA A 20 -9.15 -23.11 7.34
N ARG A 21 -9.41 -22.15 6.44
CA ARG A 21 -8.40 -21.67 5.50
C ARG A 21 -7.22 -21.15 6.31
N THR A 22 -6.12 -21.88 6.32
CA THR A 22 -4.85 -21.42 6.88
C THR A 22 -4.54 -20.06 6.27
N PRO A 23 -4.25 -19.02 7.07
CA PRO A 23 -3.83 -17.74 6.52
C PRO A 23 -2.60 -17.98 5.63
N PRO A 24 -2.49 -17.31 4.46
CA PRO A 24 -1.35 -17.48 3.58
C PRO A 24 -0.06 -17.24 4.38
N SER A 25 0.97 -18.05 4.12
CA SER A 25 2.27 -17.89 4.78
C SER A 25 2.69 -16.41 4.70
N PRO A 26 3.37 -15.85 5.70
CA PRO A 26 3.78 -14.43 5.71
C PRO A 26 4.53 -14.01 4.44
N ALA A 27 5.24 -14.95 3.81
CA ALA A 27 5.89 -14.75 2.52
C ALA A 27 4.90 -14.43 1.40
N LEU A 28 3.78 -15.15 1.28
CA LEU A 28 2.79 -14.93 0.21
C LEU A 28 1.98 -13.63 0.35
N SER A 29 2.06 -12.94 1.48
CA SER A 29 1.46 -11.62 1.68
C SER A 29 2.37 -10.47 1.23
N GLN A 30 3.64 -10.77 0.88
CA GLN A 30 4.58 -9.77 0.40
C GLN A 30 4.19 -9.29 -0.99
N GLN A 31 4.27 -7.98 -1.22
CA GLN A 31 3.96 -7.37 -2.51
C GLN A 31 5.20 -7.31 -3.40
N VAL A 32 4.98 -7.49 -4.69
CA VAL A 32 5.99 -7.33 -5.75
C VAL A 32 5.82 -5.94 -6.35
N LEU A 33 6.90 -5.23 -6.55
CA LEU A 33 6.89 -3.95 -7.26
C LEU A 33 6.91 -4.22 -8.77
N ARG A 34 5.86 -3.81 -9.47
CA ARG A 34 5.81 -3.85 -10.94
C ARG A 34 6.34 -2.54 -11.49
N THR A 35 7.20 -2.64 -12.51
CA THR A 35 7.72 -1.50 -13.26
C THR A 35 7.43 -1.66 -14.75
N ASP A 36 7.59 -0.61 -15.53
CA ASP A 36 7.68 -0.73 -16.99
C ASP A 36 9.09 -1.14 -17.43
N VAL A 37 9.29 -1.30 -18.73
CA VAL A 37 10.59 -1.67 -19.32
C VAL A 37 11.66 -0.58 -19.17
N ALA A 38 11.26 0.68 -18.95
CA ALA A 38 12.16 1.80 -18.67
C ALA A 38 12.54 1.87 -17.19
N GLY A 39 11.96 1.02 -16.36
CA GLY A 39 12.19 0.97 -14.91
C GLY A 39 11.29 1.89 -14.09
N MET A 40 10.31 2.58 -14.69
CA MET A 40 9.41 3.43 -13.92
C MET A 40 8.46 2.59 -13.05
N PRO A 41 8.35 2.88 -11.75
CA PRO A 41 7.42 2.18 -10.86
C PRO A 41 5.98 2.36 -11.35
N LEU A 42 5.21 1.27 -11.43
CA LEU A 42 3.83 1.28 -11.89
C LEU A 42 2.84 1.03 -10.75
N GLU A 43 3.01 -0.06 -10.03
CA GLU A 43 2.08 -0.50 -9.00
C GLU A 43 2.64 -1.63 -8.14
N TRP A 44 1.92 -1.94 -7.06
CA TRP A 44 2.14 -3.13 -6.25
C TRP A 44 1.21 -4.24 -6.72
N ILE A 45 1.78 -5.40 -7.01
CA ILE A 45 1.04 -6.61 -7.37
C ILE A 45 1.25 -7.71 -6.34
N ASP A 46 0.28 -8.62 -6.25
CA ASP A 46 0.43 -9.82 -5.43
C ASP A 46 1.17 -10.94 -6.19
N TYR A 47 1.48 -12.03 -5.47
CA TYR A 47 2.18 -13.16 -6.08
C TYR A 47 1.38 -13.82 -7.22
N LYS A 48 0.04 -13.77 -7.19
CA LYS A 48 -0.80 -14.40 -8.22
C LYS A 48 -0.71 -13.63 -9.53
N GLU A 49 -0.79 -12.32 -9.44
CA GLU A 49 -0.63 -11.46 -10.61
C GLU A 49 0.80 -11.53 -11.16
N ALA A 50 1.82 -11.60 -10.29
CA ALA A 50 3.18 -11.82 -10.73
C ALA A 50 3.31 -13.13 -11.52
N VAL A 51 2.82 -14.26 -10.99
CA VAL A 51 2.83 -15.57 -11.69
C VAL A 51 2.11 -15.51 -13.03
N ARG A 52 0.97 -14.81 -13.08
CA ARG A 52 0.22 -14.61 -14.33
C ARG A 52 1.07 -13.89 -15.38
N LEU A 53 1.76 -12.82 -14.99
CA LEU A 53 2.66 -12.07 -15.89
C LEU A 53 3.79 -12.96 -16.43
N TYR A 54 4.40 -13.79 -15.59
CA TYR A 54 5.40 -14.78 -16.03
C TYR A 54 4.82 -15.78 -17.02
N HIS A 55 3.63 -16.33 -16.74
CA HIS A 55 2.98 -17.30 -17.61
C HIS A 55 2.58 -16.71 -18.97
N MET A 56 2.23 -15.44 -19.00
CA MET A 56 1.87 -14.71 -20.22
C MET A 56 3.09 -14.16 -20.97
N GLU A 57 4.31 -14.48 -20.53
CA GLU A 57 5.57 -13.97 -21.11
C GLU A 57 5.65 -12.44 -21.15
N GLN A 58 4.99 -11.77 -20.20
CA GLN A 58 4.97 -10.31 -20.11
C GLN A 58 6.10 -9.74 -19.24
N VAL A 59 6.93 -10.57 -18.65
CA VAL A 59 8.07 -10.15 -17.85
C VAL A 59 9.27 -9.93 -18.76
N ALA A 60 9.77 -8.70 -18.82
CA ALA A 60 10.93 -8.32 -19.61
C ALA A 60 12.24 -8.65 -18.86
N TYR A 61 12.32 -8.23 -17.61
CA TYR A 61 13.43 -8.52 -16.70
C TYR A 61 12.99 -8.41 -15.24
N THR A 62 13.86 -8.88 -14.34
CA THR A 62 13.60 -8.82 -12.90
C THR A 62 14.82 -8.28 -12.16
N CYS A 63 14.59 -7.66 -11.01
CA CYS A 63 15.67 -7.23 -10.11
C CYS A 63 15.22 -7.34 -8.65
N GLY A 64 16.15 -7.08 -7.75
CA GLY A 64 15.92 -7.24 -6.32
C GLY A 64 16.05 -8.69 -5.84
N SER A 65 15.58 -8.95 -4.63
CA SER A 65 15.67 -10.25 -3.97
C SER A 65 14.62 -11.25 -4.47
N LEU A 66 14.94 -12.53 -4.42
CA LEU A 66 13.98 -13.60 -4.69
C LEU A 66 12.94 -13.64 -3.56
N LEU A 67 11.66 -13.43 -3.88
CA LEU A 67 10.56 -13.48 -2.90
C LEU A 67 9.89 -14.83 -2.84
N PHE A 68 9.58 -15.41 -4.01
CA PHE A 68 8.80 -16.63 -4.10
C PHE A 68 9.44 -17.60 -5.08
N ARG A 69 9.53 -18.87 -4.68
CA ARG A 69 9.78 -19.99 -5.56
C ARG A 69 8.52 -20.86 -5.59
N LEU A 70 7.76 -20.72 -6.66
CA LEU A 70 6.49 -21.40 -6.83
C LEU A 70 6.64 -22.60 -7.74
N ARG A 71 6.10 -23.73 -7.32
CA ARG A 71 6.13 -24.99 -8.08
C ARG A 71 4.76 -25.23 -8.67
N GLY A 72 4.71 -25.25 -9.99
CA GLY A 72 3.50 -25.55 -10.77
C GLY A 72 3.29 -27.03 -11.01
N GLY A 73 2.49 -27.33 -12.01
CA GLY A 73 2.24 -28.69 -12.48
C GLY A 73 3.45 -29.33 -13.15
N THR A 74 3.38 -30.66 -13.36
CA THR A 74 4.36 -31.42 -14.13
C THR A 74 3.89 -31.48 -15.57
N ASN A 75 4.77 -31.14 -16.51
CA ASN A 75 4.49 -31.27 -17.94
C ASN A 75 4.34 -32.76 -18.29
N ALA A 76 3.17 -33.15 -18.81
CA ALA A 76 2.87 -34.53 -19.12
C ALA A 76 3.78 -35.14 -20.21
N LYS A 77 4.41 -34.30 -21.06
CA LYS A 77 5.29 -34.77 -22.14
C LYS A 77 6.76 -34.82 -21.72
N SER A 78 7.26 -33.80 -21.01
CA SER A 78 8.66 -33.73 -20.60
C SER A 78 8.95 -34.33 -19.22
N GLY A 79 7.93 -34.55 -18.39
CA GLY A 79 8.07 -34.97 -16.99
C GLY A 79 8.63 -33.88 -16.09
N GLU A 80 8.94 -32.71 -16.62
CA GLU A 80 9.51 -31.59 -15.87
C GLU A 80 8.45 -30.82 -15.10
N ARG A 81 8.80 -30.41 -13.91
CA ARG A 81 7.94 -29.58 -13.06
C ARG A 81 8.21 -28.10 -13.33
N THR A 82 7.16 -27.35 -13.63
CA THR A 82 7.27 -25.91 -13.79
C THR A 82 7.68 -25.26 -12.46
N VAL A 83 8.71 -24.42 -12.50
CA VAL A 83 9.15 -23.60 -11.36
C VAL A 83 9.17 -22.15 -11.81
N VAL A 84 8.53 -21.27 -11.02
CA VAL A 84 8.51 -19.83 -11.25
C VAL A 84 9.18 -19.15 -10.05
N ASP A 85 10.32 -18.51 -10.33
CA ASP A 85 11.04 -17.68 -9.36
C ASP A 85 10.59 -16.23 -9.53
N VAL A 86 9.97 -15.66 -8.50
CA VAL A 86 9.43 -14.30 -8.51
C VAL A 86 10.32 -13.41 -7.66
N SER A 87 10.94 -12.41 -8.28
CA SER A 87 11.74 -11.39 -7.62
C SER A 87 10.88 -10.27 -7.02
N SER A 88 11.46 -9.49 -6.12
CA SER A 88 10.80 -8.37 -5.43
C SER A 88 10.38 -7.25 -6.38
N ILE A 89 11.05 -7.13 -7.54
CA ILE A 89 10.80 -6.13 -8.56
C ILE A 89 10.73 -6.84 -9.91
N VAL A 90 9.66 -6.58 -10.68
CA VAL A 90 9.39 -7.20 -11.98
C VAL A 90 9.07 -6.12 -13.01
N ALA A 91 9.89 -6.02 -14.05
CA ALA A 91 9.65 -5.16 -15.19
C ALA A 91 8.82 -5.88 -16.25
N THR A 92 7.78 -5.23 -16.75
CA THR A 92 6.81 -5.84 -17.66
C THR A 92 6.76 -5.15 -19.02
N ILE A 93 6.57 -5.97 -20.06
CA ILE A 93 6.27 -5.50 -21.41
C ILE A 93 4.81 -5.07 -21.43
N GLY A 94 4.54 -3.94 -22.04
CA GLY A 94 3.19 -3.39 -22.17
C GLY A 94 3.03 -2.06 -21.43
N HIS A 95 2.13 -1.26 -21.95
CA HIS A 95 1.84 0.05 -21.35
C HIS A 95 1.06 -0.16 -20.06
N SER A 96 1.46 0.53 -19.01
CA SER A 96 0.59 0.68 -17.86
C SER A 96 -0.71 1.33 -18.33
N SER A 97 -1.83 0.71 -18.01
CA SER A 97 -3.15 1.34 -18.13
C SER A 97 -3.32 2.54 -17.19
N ASN A 98 -2.27 2.85 -16.41
CA ASN A 98 -2.29 3.93 -15.44
C ASN A 98 -1.84 5.24 -16.12
N PRO A 99 -2.74 6.20 -16.34
CA PRO A 99 -2.43 7.45 -17.04
C PRO A 99 -1.39 8.32 -16.32
N GLY A 100 -1.08 7.99 -15.05
CA GLY A 100 -0.16 8.77 -14.23
C GLY A 100 1.33 8.63 -14.55
N THR A 101 1.74 7.61 -15.31
CA THR A 101 3.15 7.38 -15.64
C THR A 101 3.67 8.29 -16.77
N LEU A 102 2.76 8.86 -17.56
CA LEU A 102 3.10 9.64 -18.78
C LEU A 102 2.74 11.13 -18.69
N ARG A 103 2.12 11.58 -17.58
CA ARG A 103 1.65 12.95 -17.44
C ARG A 103 2.42 13.70 -16.35
N HIS A 104 3.08 14.78 -16.74
CA HIS A 104 3.76 15.70 -15.80
C HIS A 104 2.81 16.38 -14.82
N ASP A 105 1.50 16.40 -15.13
CA ASP A 105 0.44 17.04 -14.35
C ASP A 105 -0.38 16.04 -13.50
N TYR A 106 0.10 14.79 -13.36
CA TYR A 106 -0.62 13.79 -12.58
C TYR A 106 -0.61 14.12 -11.09
N VAL A 107 -1.80 14.30 -10.54
CA VAL A 107 -2.02 14.46 -9.09
C VAL A 107 -2.59 13.14 -8.53
N PRO A 108 -1.88 12.48 -7.61
CA PRO A 108 -2.37 11.25 -7.01
C PRO A 108 -3.69 11.43 -6.25
N PRO A 109 -4.58 10.43 -6.22
CA PRO A 109 -5.79 10.48 -5.40
C PRO A 109 -5.46 10.70 -3.92
N LEU A 110 -6.10 11.68 -3.31
CA LEU A 110 -5.96 12.01 -1.90
C LEU A 110 -6.87 11.13 -1.05
N ASN A 111 -6.30 10.37 -0.12
CA ASN A 111 -7.03 9.63 0.90
C ASN A 111 -6.28 9.67 2.24
N ASN A 112 -6.98 9.35 3.34
CA ASN A 112 -6.40 9.45 4.67
C ASN A 112 -5.23 8.49 4.90
N GLU A 113 -5.28 7.28 4.34
CA GLU A 113 -4.21 6.30 4.52
C GLU A 113 -2.88 6.81 3.95
N THR A 114 -2.89 7.27 2.70
CA THR A 114 -1.70 7.81 2.04
C THR A 114 -1.26 9.15 2.63
N LEU A 115 -2.21 10.00 3.06
CA LEU A 115 -1.91 11.24 3.77
C LEU A 115 -1.17 10.97 5.09
N PHE A 116 -1.70 10.10 5.93
CA PHE A 116 -1.07 9.78 7.22
C PHE A 116 0.31 9.15 7.02
N LYS A 117 0.49 8.35 5.98
CA LYS A 117 1.77 7.78 5.64
C LYS A 117 2.76 8.81 5.07
N ARG A 118 2.28 9.78 4.25
CA ARG A 118 3.08 10.92 3.79
C ARG A 118 3.67 11.67 4.98
N ASP A 119 2.87 11.90 6.02
CA ASP A 119 3.24 12.63 7.22
C ASP A 119 3.81 11.72 8.33
N ALA A 120 4.16 10.45 8.02
CA ALA A 120 4.73 9.46 8.94
C ALA A 120 3.89 9.19 10.19
N TYR A 121 2.57 9.32 10.09
CA TYR A 121 1.63 9.21 11.22
C TYR A 121 1.91 10.22 12.34
N LEU A 122 2.56 11.35 12.02
CA LEU A 122 2.83 12.45 12.94
C LEU A 122 1.71 13.49 12.84
N CYS A 123 1.34 14.04 13.96
CA CYS A 123 0.54 15.27 13.98
C CYS A 123 1.41 16.45 13.55
N MET A 124 1.06 17.14 12.47
CA MET A 124 1.83 18.26 11.92
C MET A 124 1.78 19.52 12.79
N TYR A 125 1.09 19.50 13.93
CA TYR A 125 1.04 20.58 14.90
C TYR A 125 1.84 20.27 16.16
N CYS A 126 1.66 19.12 16.78
CA CYS A 126 2.36 18.79 18.04
C CYS A 126 3.57 17.85 17.86
N GLY A 127 3.82 17.31 16.67
CA GLY A 127 4.96 16.45 16.37
C GLY A 127 4.88 15.03 16.96
N LEU A 128 3.82 14.70 17.66
CA LEU A 128 3.67 13.38 18.27
C LEU A 128 3.09 12.39 17.27
N ARG A 129 3.52 11.12 17.36
CA ARG A 129 3.01 10.02 16.55
C ARG A 129 1.77 9.43 17.21
N PHE A 130 0.77 9.10 16.37
CA PHE A 130 -0.49 8.51 16.82
C PHE A 130 -0.90 7.31 15.95
N PRO A 131 -1.67 6.36 16.51
CA PRO A 131 -2.33 5.34 15.72
C PRO A 131 -3.39 5.99 14.80
N THR A 132 -3.68 5.34 13.67
CA THR A 132 -4.57 5.86 12.63
C THR A 132 -5.94 6.31 13.14
N GLN A 133 -6.49 5.62 14.15
CA GLN A 133 -7.80 5.92 14.75
C GLN A 133 -7.84 7.27 15.51
N GLN A 134 -6.68 7.78 15.91
CA GLN A 134 -6.53 9.06 16.62
C GLN A 134 -6.11 10.20 15.69
N LEU A 135 -5.84 9.87 14.41
CA LEU A 135 -5.50 10.83 13.38
C LEU A 135 -6.72 11.28 12.59
N SER A 136 -6.62 12.46 12.04
CA SER A 136 -7.59 13.07 11.14
C SER A 136 -6.89 13.89 10.06
N ARG A 137 -7.58 14.08 8.93
CA ARG A 137 -7.20 15.08 7.93
C ARG A 137 -7.61 16.45 8.45
N ASP A 138 -6.70 17.38 8.42
CA ASP A 138 -6.98 18.79 8.71
C ASP A 138 -6.61 19.64 7.50
N HIS A 139 -7.46 20.64 7.22
CA HIS A 139 -7.23 21.63 6.16
C HIS A 139 -6.48 22.83 6.74
N VAL A 140 -5.28 23.11 6.26
CA VAL A 140 -4.46 24.26 6.69
C VAL A 140 -5.26 25.54 6.54
N ARG A 141 -5.76 25.81 5.32
CA ARG A 141 -6.84 26.78 5.11
C ARG A 141 -8.18 26.07 5.26
N PRO A 142 -9.00 26.44 6.24
CA PRO A 142 -10.25 25.74 6.52
C PRO A 142 -11.19 25.71 5.34
N PHE A 143 -11.91 24.59 5.17
CA PHE A 143 -12.87 24.39 4.08
C PHE A 143 -13.96 25.47 4.07
N CYS A 144 -14.48 25.85 5.24
CA CYS A 144 -15.47 26.93 5.39
C CYS A 144 -14.96 28.32 5.00
N ARG A 145 -13.65 28.48 4.78
CA ARG A 145 -13.02 29.71 4.31
C ARG A 145 -12.47 29.57 2.88
N GLY A 146 -13.02 28.64 2.12
CA GLY A 146 -12.62 28.39 0.72
C GLY A 146 -11.32 27.59 0.56
N GLY A 147 -10.87 26.86 1.58
CA GLY A 147 -9.80 25.88 1.44
C GLY A 147 -10.28 24.66 0.66
N GLU A 148 -9.42 24.11 -0.19
CA GLU A 148 -9.71 22.95 -1.03
C GLU A 148 -9.19 21.67 -0.39
N ASP A 149 -9.79 20.50 -0.74
CA ASP A 149 -9.34 19.19 -0.32
C ASP A 149 -8.25 18.67 -1.26
N VAL A 150 -7.09 19.33 -1.24
CA VAL A 150 -5.92 19.02 -2.09
C VAL A 150 -4.67 18.76 -1.25
N TRP A 151 -3.72 18.02 -1.82
CA TRP A 151 -2.48 17.63 -1.15
C TRP A 151 -1.70 18.79 -0.50
N THR A 152 -1.72 19.96 -1.13
CA THR A 152 -1.02 21.18 -0.67
C THR A 152 -1.76 21.95 0.42
N ASN A 153 -3.01 21.57 0.70
CA ASN A 153 -3.82 22.20 1.74
C ASN A 153 -4.18 21.27 2.89
N VAL A 154 -3.79 19.98 2.85
CA VAL A 154 -4.14 19.04 3.92
C VAL A 154 -2.91 18.50 4.63
N VAL A 155 -3.06 18.28 5.93
CA VAL A 155 -2.06 17.70 6.81
C VAL A 155 -2.66 16.66 7.73
N THR A 156 -1.80 15.78 8.25
CA THR A 156 -2.17 14.87 9.33
C THR A 156 -2.20 15.62 10.66
N ALA A 157 -3.30 15.54 11.37
CA ALA A 157 -3.44 16.11 12.71
C ALA A 157 -4.00 15.07 13.69
N CYS A 158 -3.57 15.08 14.95
CA CYS A 158 -4.31 14.35 15.98
C CYS A 158 -5.65 15.04 16.26
N ARG A 159 -6.63 14.27 16.68
CA ARG A 159 -8.00 14.81 16.93
C ARG A 159 -7.99 16.00 17.89
N ARG A 160 -7.12 15.98 18.91
CA ARG A 160 -6.99 17.09 19.87
C ARG A 160 -6.54 18.40 19.19
N CYS A 161 -5.45 18.33 18.40
CA CYS A 161 -4.95 19.53 17.71
C CYS A 161 -5.94 20.02 16.65
N ASN A 162 -6.55 19.09 15.88
CA ASN A 162 -7.55 19.43 14.86
C ASN A 162 -8.77 20.13 15.49
N ASN A 163 -9.31 19.59 16.59
CA ASN A 163 -10.42 20.21 17.31
C ASN A 163 -10.02 21.58 17.93
N ALA A 164 -8.81 21.70 18.46
CA ALA A 164 -8.32 22.97 19.00
C ALA A 164 -8.13 24.04 17.92
N LYS A 165 -7.70 23.66 16.71
CA LYS A 165 -7.60 24.56 15.56
C LYS A 165 -8.98 25.01 15.06
N ALA A 166 -9.93 24.07 14.99
CA ALA A 166 -11.28 24.28 14.49
C ALA A 166 -11.28 24.94 13.08
N SER A 167 -12.13 25.95 12.86
CA SER A 167 -12.24 26.70 11.61
C SER A 167 -11.27 27.87 11.45
N ARG A 168 -10.20 27.90 12.23
CA ARG A 168 -9.14 28.93 12.18
C ARG A 168 -7.96 28.48 11.33
N SER A 169 -7.17 29.43 10.82
CA SER A 169 -5.85 29.11 10.27
C SER A 169 -4.91 28.65 11.40
N PRO A 170 -3.78 28.00 11.11
CA PRO A 170 -2.79 27.66 12.13
C PRO A 170 -2.31 28.88 12.92
N GLU A 171 -2.05 29.98 12.24
CA GLU A 171 -1.58 31.24 12.84
C GLU A 171 -2.64 31.82 13.81
N GLU A 172 -3.91 31.89 13.40
CA GLU A 172 -5.02 32.34 14.23
C GLU A 172 -5.26 31.43 15.45
N ALA A 173 -4.91 30.14 15.32
CA ALA A 173 -5.00 29.17 16.41
C ALA A 173 -3.77 29.18 17.33
N GLY A 174 -2.74 29.98 17.03
CA GLY A 174 -1.45 29.98 17.72
C GLY A 174 -0.68 28.67 17.51
N MET A 175 -0.90 27.98 16.39
CA MET A 175 -0.27 26.71 16.05
C MET A 175 0.74 26.89 14.93
N GLN A 176 1.85 26.16 15.00
CA GLN A 176 2.87 26.15 13.96
C GLN A 176 2.83 24.81 13.22
N LEU A 177 2.89 24.83 11.88
CA LEU A 177 3.09 23.66 11.06
C LEU A 177 4.55 23.21 11.10
N LEU A 178 4.76 21.90 11.31
CA LEU A 178 6.11 21.31 11.31
C LEU A 178 6.69 21.16 9.90
N ALA A 179 5.84 21.06 8.89
CA ALA A 179 6.24 20.97 7.49
C ALA A 179 5.17 21.53 6.58
N VAL A 180 5.59 22.10 5.45
CA VAL A 180 4.68 22.56 4.39
C VAL A 180 4.09 21.33 3.68
N PRO A 181 2.75 21.24 3.54
CA PRO A 181 2.13 20.15 2.80
C PRO A 181 2.49 20.21 1.30
N PHE A 182 2.68 19.05 0.69
CA PHE A 182 3.12 18.92 -0.69
C PHE A 182 2.37 17.81 -1.41
N THR A 183 2.31 17.90 -2.74
CA THR A 183 1.77 16.84 -3.61
C THR A 183 2.84 15.78 -3.86
N PRO A 184 2.61 14.51 -3.50
CA PRO A 184 3.53 13.43 -3.84
C PRO A 184 3.65 13.24 -5.35
N THR A 185 4.85 12.94 -5.84
CA THR A 185 5.04 12.45 -7.21
C THR A 185 4.45 11.05 -7.37
N TYR A 186 4.34 10.56 -8.60
CA TYR A 186 3.82 9.22 -8.86
C TYR A 186 4.64 8.13 -8.13
N ALA A 187 5.97 8.17 -8.23
CA ALA A 187 6.83 7.19 -7.56
C ALA A 187 6.69 7.24 -6.02
N GLU A 188 6.58 8.43 -5.45
CA GLU A 188 6.28 8.61 -4.03
C GLU A 188 4.91 8.07 -3.66
N TYR A 189 3.91 8.26 -4.51
CA TYR A 189 2.58 7.71 -4.28
C TYR A 189 2.57 6.18 -4.32
N ILE A 190 3.34 5.55 -5.22
CA ILE A 190 3.54 4.10 -5.20
C ILE A 190 4.12 3.65 -3.86
N TYR A 191 5.14 4.34 -3.34
CA TYR A 191 5.64 4.06 -1.98
C TYR A 191 4.54 4.19 -0.91
N LEU A 192 3.75 5.26 -0.96
CA LEU A 192 2.67 5.49 0.00
C LEU A 192 1.59 4.40 -0.04
N LYS A 193 1.39 3.73 -1.18
CA LYS A 193 0.47 2.59 -1.32
C LYS A 193 1.06 1.27 -0.84
N GLY A 194 2.37 1.12 -0.78
CA GLY A 194 3.03 -0.12 -0.34
C GLY A 194 2.73 -0.46 1.11
N ARG A 195 2.47 -1.73 1.41
CA ARG A 195 2.15 -2.16 2.79
C ARG A 195 3.39 -2.58 3.59
N ARG A 196 4.27 -3.37 2.98
CA ARG A 196 5.52 -3.88 3.60
C ARG A 196 6.63 -3.77 2.56
N VAL A 197 7.15 -2.56 2.40
CA VAL A 197 8.19 -2.28 1.42
C VAL A 197 9.51 -2.85 1.91
N LEU A 198 10.15 -3.71 1.10
CA LEU A 198 11.45 -4.30 1.39
C LEU A 198 12.57 -3.28 1.17
N ALA A 199 13.75 -3.55 1.70
CA ALA A 199 14.90 -2.64 1.60
C ALA A 199 15.32 -2.40 0.13
N ASP A 200 15.35 -3.43 -0.69
CA ASP A 200 15.68 -3.34 -2.12
C ASP A 200 14.60 -2.58 -2.92
N GLN A 201 13.32 -2.84 -2.64
CA GLN A 201 12.21 -2.08 -3.21
C GLN A 201 12.25 -0.61 -2.79
N MET A 202 12.61 -0.34 -1.52
CA MET A 202 12.77 1.01 -1.00
C MET A 202 13.92 1.74 -1.70
N ALA A 203 15.08 1.11 -1.81
CA ALA A 203 16.23 1.67 -2.51
C ALA A 203 15.90 1.99 -3.97
N TYR A 204 15.16 1.08 -4.63
CA TYR A 204 14.69 1.27 -6.00
C TYR A 204 13.76 2.47 -6.12
N LEU A 205 12.73 2.57 -5.27
CA LEU A 205 11.77 3.67 -5.29
C LEU A 205 12.44 5.01 -4.99
N LEU A 206 13.37 5.06 -4.02
CA LEU A 206 14.09 6.28 -3.67
C LEU A 206 14.90 6.86 -4.83
N ALA A 207 15.41 6.01 -5.74
CA ALA A 207 16.11 6.48 -6.94
C ALA A 207 15.20 7.31 -7.87
N HIS A 208 13.88 7.14 -7.78
CA HIS A 208 12.87 7.84 -8.56
C HIS A 208 12.24 9.05 -7.83
N PHE A 209 12.61 9.28 -6.58
CA PHE A 209 12.08 10.43 -5.83
C PHE A 209 12.89 11.70 -6.13
N PRO A 210 12.23 12.87 -6.22
CA PRO A 210 12.96 14.13 -6.28
C PRO A 210 13.85 14.31 -5.05
N ARG A 211 15.09 14.70 -5.24
CA ARG A 211 16.05 14.91 -4.12
C ARG A 211 15.60 16.00 -3.15
N SER A 212 14.83 16.97 -3.65
CA SER A 212 14.22 18.03 -2.86
C SER A 212 13.00 17.60 -2.05
N SER A 213 12.48 16.42 -2.30
CA SER A 213 11.26 15.94 -1.64
C SER A 213 11.47 15.70 -0.15
N PRO A 214 10.54 16.13 0.73
CA PRO A 214 10.57 15.81 2.15
C PRO A 214 10.53 14.31 2.42
N LEU A 215 9.85 13.53 1.57
CA LEU A 215 9.83 12.05 1.65
C LEU A 215 11.22 11.46 1.38
N HIS A 216 11.90 11.92 0.33
CA HIS A 216 13.25 11.46 0.02
C HIS A 216 14.21 11.74 1.16
N GLN A 217 14.23 12.96 1.67
CA GLN A 217 15.10 13.37 2.78
C GLN A 217 14.85 12.52 4.03
N ARG A 218 13.59 12.32 4.40
CA ARG A 218 13.21 11.53 5.57
C ARG A 218 13.59 10.06 5.44
N LEU A 219 13.31 9.43 4.28
CA LEU A 219 13.56 8.00 4.09
C LEU A 219 15.05 7.68 3.96
N ARG A 220 15.84 8.59 3.41
CA ARG A 220 17.30 8.44 3.34
C ARG A 220 17.93 8.33 4.71
N LEU A 221 17.42 9.03 5.71
CA LEU A 221 17.91 8.96 7.10
C LEU A 221 17.64 7.58 7.75
N TRP A 222 16.70 6.81 7.25
CA TRP A 222 16.38 5.47 7.77
C TRP A 222 17.22 4.35 7.15
N LEU A 223 17.92 4.64 6.04
CA LEU A 223 18.75 3.66 5.32
C LEU A 223 20.25 3.81 5.68
N GLN A 224 20.60 4.78 6.49
CA GLN A 224 21.96 4.94 7.06
C GLN A 224 22.06 4.25 8.42
#